data_497df9d70addba245b7014d2ccf83af5
#
_entry.id   497df9d70addba245b7014d2ccf83af5
#
_cell.length_a   1.000
_cell.length_b   1.000
_cell.length_c   1.000
_cell.angle_alpha   90.00
_cell.angle_beta   90.00
_cell.angle_gamma   90.00
#
_symmetry.space_group_name_H-M   'P 1'
#
loop_
_entity.id
_entity.type
_entity.pdbx_description
1 polymer ?
#
loop_
_entity_poly.entity_id
_entity_poly.type
_entity_poly.pdbx_seq_one_letter_code
_entity_poly.pdbx_strand_id
1 'polypeptide(L)'
;MRTGVIAKKMGMTRLFQDDGRHVPVTVLQLDNVQVVARKEADSDGYVAVQLGAGTAKAKNVAKPQRGHFGKAEVEPKAVLVEFRVTEDNLLDVGAELSAEHFVAGQLVDVSGHTQGKGFAGGMKRWGFGGLRATHGVSVSHRSLGSTGNRQDPGRVFKNKKMAGHMGDRQRTQQSLEIVQTDAERGLLFVKGSVPGSKGTWLLVKDSVKVPAPKDAPYPAGLKAAANSNNVADTPAEEAVAPEATEGREG
;
A
#
# COMPACT_ATOMS: atom_id res chain seq x y z
N MET A 1 -3.00 13.07 12.68
CA MET A 1 -2.75 12.34 11.42
C MET A 1 -2.75 10.86 11.77
N ARG A 2 -3.65 10.06 11.18
CA ARG A 2 -3.70 8.59 11.41
C ARG A 2 -2.72 7.86 10.50
N THR A 3 -2.51 6.56 10.75
CA THR A 3 -1.62 5.73 9.94
C THR A 3 -2.12 5.59 8.49
N GLY A 4 -1.20 5.36 7.57
CA GLY A 4 -1.55 4.83 6.24
C GLY A 4 -1.53 3.31 6.23
N VAL A 5 -1.71 2.71 5.07
CA VAL A 5 -1.60 1.27 4.86
C VAL A 5 -0.65 0.92 3.72
N ILE A 6 -0.12 -0.30 3.76
CA ILE A 6 0.67 -0.88 2.68
C ILE A 6 -0.25 -1.79 1.87
N ALA A 7 -0.33 -1.56 0.56
CA ALA A 7 -1.17 -2.36 -0.32
C ALA A 7 -0.40 -2.85 -1.55
N LYS A 8 -0.78 -3.99 -2.09
CA LYS A 8 -0.20 -4.57 -3.29
C LYS A 8 -1.09 -4.29 -4.49
N LYS A 9 -0.53 -3.76 -5.57
CA LYS A 9 -1.27 -3.50 -6.81
C LYS A 9 -1.61 -4.81 -7.51
N MET A 10 -2.89 -5.14 -7.61
CA MET A 10 -3.37 -6.34 -8.31
C MET A 10 -3.57 -6.12 -9.80
N GLY A 11 -3.99 -4.92 -10.19
CA GLY A 11 -4.26 -4.56 -11.58
C GLY A 11 -5.26 -3.43 -11.69
N MET A 12 -5.78 -3.26 -12.89
CA MET A 12 -6.86 -2.29 -13.16
C MET A 12 -8.06 -3.00 -13.77
N THR A 13 -9.23 -2.52 -13.42
CA THR A 13 -10.52 -2.94 -13.98
C THR A 13 -11.44 -1.72 -14.11
N ARG A 14 -12.69 -1.95 -14.43
CA ARG A 14 -13.73 -0.93 -14.46
C ARG A 14 -14.93 -1.41 -13.65
N LEU A 15 -15.56 -0.50 -12.95
CA LEU A 15 -16.82 -0.72 -12.28
C LEU A 15 -17.92 0.01 -13.06
N PHE A 16 -19.07 -0.62 -13.15
CA PHE A 16 -20.27 -0.03 -13.72
C PHE A 16 -21.09 0.55 -12.57
N GLN A 17 -21.46 1.79 -12.69
CA GLN A 17 -22.35 2.46 -11.73
C GLN A 17 -23.78 2.40 -12.25
N ASP A 18 -24.75 2.53 -11.34
CA ASP A 18 -26.19 2.48 -11.64
C ASP A 18 -26.63 3.58 -12.63
N ASP A 19 -25.86 4.68 -12.69
CA ASP A 19 -26.05 5.78 -13.66
C ASP A 19 -25.53 5.46 -15.07
N GLY A 20 -25.05 4.23 -15.31
CA GLY A 20 -24.49 3.78 -16.57
C GLY A 20 -23.04 4.21 -16.84
N ARG A 21 -22.38 4.87 -15.90
CA ARG A 21 -20.96 5.29 -16.05
C ARG A 21 -20.02 4.13 -15.80
N HIS A 22 -18.96 4.09 -16.60
CA HIS A 22 -17.84 3.19 -16.41
C HIS A 22 -16.72 3.92 -15.64
N VAL A 23 -16.47 3.50 -14.41
CA VAL A 23 -15.41 4.08 -13.58
C VAL A 23 -14.17 3.19 -13.67
N PRO A 24 -13.05 3.68 -14.24
CA PRO A 24 -11.79 2.94 -14.22
C PRO A 24 -11.25 2.91 -12.79
N VAL A 25 -10.93 1.72 -12.30
CA VAL A 25 -10.40 1.53 -10.94
C VAL A 25 -9.13 0.70 -10.95
N THR A 26 -8.25 1.01 -10.03
CA THR A 26 -7.11 0.15 -9.66
C THR A 26 -7.48 -0.64 -8.43
N VAL A 27 -7.28 -1.95 -8.48
CA VAL A 27 -7.50 -2.87 -7.36
C VAL A 27 -6.21 -2.99 -6.58
N LEU A 28 -6.28 -2.67 -5.29
CA LEU A 28 -5.20 -2.79 -4.33
C LEU A 28 -5.60 -3.83 -3.29
N GLN A 29 -4.67 -4.71 -2.92
CA GLN A 29 -4.88 -5.75 -1.90
C GLN A 29 -4.05 -5.43 -0.67
N LEU A 30 -4.67 -5.45 0.49
CA LEU A 30 -4.01 -5.49 1.78
C LEU A 30 -3.65 -6.95 2.07
N ASP A 31 -2.37 -7.24 2.10
CA ASP A 31 -1.84 -8.58 2.30
C ASP A 31 -1.20 -8.64 3.69
N ASN A 32 -1.96 -9.12 4.67
CA ASN A 32 -1.52 -9.34 6.05
C ASN A 32 -0.76 -8.13 6.65
N VAL A 33 -1.43 -6.97 6.65
CA VAL A 33 -0.85 -5.71 7.15
C VAL A 33 -0.96 -5.67 8.67
N GLN A 34 0.19 -5.69 9.35
CA GLN A 34 0.29 -5.68 10.81
C GLN A 34 1.27 -4.63 11.32
N VAL A 35 1.03 -4.17 12.54
CA VAL A 35 1.95 -3.30 13.27
C VAL A 35 3.12 -4.14 13.81
N VAL A 36 4.34 -3.80 13.38
CA VAL A 36 5.56 -4.49 13.79
C VAL A 36 6.29 -3.74 14.90
N ALA A 37 6.24 -2.42 14.88
CA ALA A 37 6.85 -1.61 15.92
C ALA A 37 6.12 -0.28 16.09
N ARG A 38 6.17 0.24 17.31
CA ARG A 38 5.71 1.56 17.69
C ARG A 38 6.92 2.43 18.01
N LYS A 39 6.94 3.64 17.49
CA LYS A 39 7.97 4.65 17.70
C LYS A 39 7.40 5.78 18.54
N GLU A 40 8.10 6.12 19.63
CA GLU A 40 7.69 7.13 20.60
C GLU A 40 8.71 8.26 20.65
N ALA A 41 8.27 9.45 21.01
CA ALA A 41 9.13 10.63 21.03
C ALA A 41 10.30 10.48 22.01
N ASP A 42 10.07 9.85 23.17
CA ASP A 42 11.06 9.70 24.24
C ASP A 42 12.21 8.74 23.87
N SER A 43 11.89 7.65 23.17
CA SER A 43 12.87 6.61 22.82
C SER A 43 13.51 6.82 21.46
N ASP A 44 12.70 7.22 20.47
CA ASP A 44 13.12 7.28 19.07
C ASP A 44 13.25 8.72 18.52
N GLY A 45 12.83 9.73 19.29
CA GLY A 45 12.86 11.14 18.91
C GLY A 45 11.74 11.54 17.94
N TYR A 46 10.81 10.65 17.63
CA TYR A 46 9.62 10.93 16.79
C TYR A 46 8.53 9.87 16.99
N VAL A 47 7.29 10.25 16.64
CA VAL A 47 6.12 9.39 16.76
C VAL A 47 5.78 8.77 15.41
N ALA A 48 5.75 7.44 15.33
CA ALA A 48 5.40 6.69 14.13
C ALA A 48 4.93 5.26 14.45
N VAL A 49 4.23 4.66 13.50
CA VAL A 49 3.87 3.24 13.50
C VAL A 49 4.60 2.56 12.35
N GLN A 50 5.34 1.51 12.63
CA GLN A 50 5.96 0.66 11.62
C GLN A 50 5.02 -0.46 11.25
N LEU A 51 4.57 -0.47 9.99
CA LEU A 51 3.72 -1.50 9.43
C LEU A 51 4.54 -2.50 8.62
N GLY A 52 4.18 -3.77 8.72
CA GLY A 52 4.66 -4.85 7.88
C GLY A 52 3.55 -5.39 7.00
N ALA A 53 3.87 -5.75 5.75
CA ALA A 53 2.92 -6.35 4.81
C ALA A 53 3.53 -7.53 4.06
N GLY A 54 2.66 -8.47 3.65
CA GLY A 54 3.02 -9.71 2.99
C GLY A 54 3.83 -10.65 3.89
N THR A 55 3.95 -11.89 3.51
CA THR A 55 4.75 -12.89 4.23
C THR A 55 6.09 -13.13 3.55
N ALA A 56 7.16 -13.21 4.33
CA ALA A 56 8.50 -13.57 3.85
C ALA A 56 8.90 -14.96 4.35
N LYS A 57 9.54 -15.74 3.49
CA LYS A 57 10.08 -17.06 3.91
C LYS A 57 11.18 -16.84 4.95
N ALA A 58 11.07 -17.45 6.13
CA ALA A 58 12.00 -17.29 7.25
C ALA A 58 13.47 -17.53 6.86
N LYS A 59 13.73 -18.47 5.92
CA LYS A 59 15.08 -18.76 5.40
C LYS A 59 15.73 -17.59 4.65
N ASN A 60 14.93 -16.66 4.09
CA ASN A 60 15.41 -15.51 3.32
C ASN A 60 15.54 -14.25 4.18
N VAL A 61 15.13 -14.31 5.45
CA VAL A 61 15.19 -13.16 6.37
C VAL A 61 16.46 -13.22 7.20
N ALA A 62 17.23 -12.13 7.21
CA ALA A 62 18.47 -12.02 7.98
C ALA A 62 18.22 -12.14 9.50
N LYS A 63 19.20 -12.66 10.26
CA LYS A 63 19.08 -12.86 11.72
C LYS A 63 18.64 -11.61 12.50
N PRO A 64 19.16 -10.40 12.23
CA PRO A 64 18.70 -9.19 12.92
C PRO A 64 17.22 -8.88 12.68
N GLN A 65 16.74 -9.06 11.45
CA GLN A 65 15.34 -8.85 11.11
C GLN A 65 14.43 -9.91 11.76
N ARG A 66 14.88 -11.17 11.82
CA ARG A 66 14.13 -12.22 12.57
C ARG A 66 13.99 -11.86 14.05
N GLY A 67 15.04 -11.31 14.67
CA GLY A 67 14.98 -10.79 16.03
C GLY A 67 13.99 -9.63 16.20
N HIS A 68 13.94 -8.73 15.21
CA HIS A 68 12.98 -7.62 15.19
C HIS A 68 11.52 -8.12 15.13
N PHE A 69 11.21 -9.06 14.25
CA PHE A 69 9.88 -9.68 14.18
C PHE A 69 9.57 -10.54 15.42
N GLY A 70 10.57 -11.26 15.95
CA GLY A 70 10.40 -12.04 17.18
C GLY A 70 10.08 -11.20 18.42
N LYS A 71 10.66 -9.99 18.54
CA LYS A 71 10.31 -9.03 19.60
C LYS A 71 8.87 -8.54 19.50
N ALA A 72 8.34 -8.45 18.29
CA ALA A 72 6.98 -8.02 18.01
C ALA A 72 5.95 -9.17 18.01
N GLU A 73 6.42 -10.43 18.15
CA GLU A 73 5.61 -11.66 18.03
C GLU A 73 4.82 -11.76 16.73
N VAL A 74 5.42 -11.22 15.64
CA VAL A 74 4.81 -11.17 14.31
C VAL A 74 5.59 -12.04 13.33
N GLU A 75 4.88 -12.69 12.40
CA GLU A 75 5.52 -13.40 11.30
C GLU A 75 6.40 -12.48 10.44
N PRO A 76 7.50 -13.02 9.85
CA PRO A 76 8.35 -12.23 8.98
C PRO A 76 7.58 -11.62 7.82
N LYS A 77 7.66 -10.29 7.68
CA LYS A 77 6.98 -9.52 6.63
C LYS A 77 7.90 -9.27 5.43
N ALA A 78 7.29 -9.18 4.24
CA ALA A 78 8.02 -8.92 3.00
C ALA A 78 8.45 -7.45 2.86
N VAL A 79 7.66 -6.53 3.37
CA VAL A 79 7.91 -5.07 3.31
C VAL A 79 7.63 -4.46 4.67
N LEU A 80 8.52 -3.55 5.09
CA LEU A 80 8.37 -2.74 6.29
C LEU A 80 8.39 -1.27 5.89
N VAL A 81 7.44 -0.50 6.39
CA VAL A 81 7.35 0.95 6.18
C VAL A 81 6.85 1.64 7.43
N GLU A 82 7.42 2.80 7.73
CA GLU A 82 6.98 3.64 8.83
C GLU A 82 6.02 4.74 8.34
N PHE A 83 4.99 4.95 9.14
CA PHE A 83 4.03 6.02 8.96
C PHE A 83 4.09 6.93 10.18
N ARG A 84 4.39 8.20 9.98
CA ARG A 84 4.30 9.19 11.03
C ARG A 84 2.84 9.43 11.38
N VAL A 85 2.54 9.40 12.68
CA VAL A 85 1.20 9.58 13.23
C VAL A 85 1.25 10.59 14.37
N THR A 86 0.09 11.09 14.79
CA THR A 86 -0.02 11.85 16.05
C THR A 86 -0.03 10.86 17.23
N GLU A 87 0.34 11.29 18.38
CA GLU A 87 0.41 10.45 19.60
C GLU A 87 -0.91 9.74 19.89
N ASP A 88 -2.04 10.43 19.73
CA ASP A 88 -3.38 9.88 19.92
C ASP A 88 -3.74 8.73 18.95
N ASN A 89 -3.00 8.59 17.85
CA ASN A 89 -3.24 7.59 16.81
C ASN A 89 -2.18 6.49 16.76
N LEU A 90 -1.44 6.32 17.86
CA LEU A 90 -0.55 5.18 18.00
C LEU A 90 -1.37 3.88 18.08
N LEU A 91 -0.85 2.84 17.43
CA LEU A 91 -1.44 1.50 17.42
C LEU A 91 -0.56 0.54 18.19
N ASP A 92 -1.18 -0.46 18.80
CA ASP A 92 -0.46 -1.51 19.51
C ASP A 92 0.26 -2.45 18.53
N VAL A 93 1.40 -2.99 19.00
CA VAL A 93 2.18 -3.97 18.23
C VAL A 93 1.37 -5.24 18.05
N GLY A 94 1.44 -5.81 16.83
CA GLY A 94 0.67 -7.00 16.47
C GLY A 94 -0.74 -6.71 15.90
N ALA A 95 -1.28 -5.51 16.07
CA ALA A 95 -2.60 -5.14 15.54
C ALA A 95 -2.64 -5.29 14.00
N GLU A 96 -3.70 -5.91 13.47
CA GLU A 96 -3.92 -6.08 12.03
C GLU A 96 -4.83 -4.98 11.49
N LEU A 97 -4.46 -4.41 10.32
CA LEU A 97 -5.27 -3.43 9.63
C LEU A 97 -6.18 -4.09 8.58
N SER A 98 -7.43 -3.66 8.56
CA SER A 98 -8.46 -4.07 7.60
C SER A 98 -8.62 -3.06 6.46
N ALA A 99 -9.27 -3.48 5.36
CA ALA A 99 -9.68 -2.56 4.29
C ALA A 99 -10.73 -1.54 4.75
N GLU A 100 -11.44 -1.81 5.84
CA GLU A 100 -12.36 -0.86 6.49
C GLU A 100 -11.68 0.37 7.08
N HIS A 101 -10.33 0.39 7.11
CA HIS A 101 -9.57 1.60 7.44
C HIS A 101 -9.95 2.80 6.57
N PHE A 102 -10.38 2.56 5.35
CA PHE A 102 -10.86 3.57 4.43
C PHE A 102 -12.35 3.40 4.13
N VAL A 103 -13.02 4.53 3.91
CA VAL A 103 -14.44 4.58 3.59
C VAL A 103 -14.64 4.91 2.10
N ALA A 104 -15.71 4.40 1.50
CA ALA A 104 -16.09 4.74 0.13
C ALA A 104 -16.32 6.26 -0.01
N GLY A 105 -15.89 6.86 -1.12
CA GLY A 105 -15.91 8.31 -1.34
C GLY A 105 -14.75 9.07 -0.72
N GLN A 106 -13.94 8.45 0.14
CA GLN A 106 -12.76 9.08 0.74
C GLN A 106 -11.67 9.35 -0.31
N LEU A 107 -10.97 10.49 -0.18
CA LEU A 107 -9.81 10.82 -0.98
C LEU A 107 -8.52 10.37 -0.30
N VAL A 108 -7.65 9.72 -1.07
CA VAL A 108 -6.38 9.18 -0.60
C VAL A 108 -5.21 9.58 -1.50
N ASP A 109 -4.03 9.61 -0.94
CA ASP A 109 -2.77 9.82 -1.64
C ASP A 109 -2.04 8.48 -1.74
N VAL A 110 -1.73 8.06 -2.97
CA VAL A 110 -1.06 6.77 -3.24
C VAL A 110 0.36 7.02 -3.72
N SER A 111 1.33 6.53 -2.95
CA SER A 111 2.76 6.63 -3.25
C SER A 111 3.31 5.26 -3.67
N GLY A 112 4.16 5.26 -4.69
CA GLY A 112 4.83 4.04 -5.15
C GLY A 112 5.94 4.32 -6.14
N HIS A 113 6.71 3.29 -6.48
CA HIS A 113 7.74 3.36 -7.51
C HIS A 113 7.14 3.17 -8.90
N THR A 114 7.40 4.12 -9.78
CA THR A 114 6.96 4.04 -11.17
C THR A 114 7.73 2.98 -11.93
N GLN A 115 7.10 2.41 -12.96
CA GLN A 115 7.76 1.44 -13.83
C GLN A 115 9.00 2.05 -14.50
N GLY A 116 10.14 1.37 -14.38
CA GLY A 116 11.38 1.78 -15.03
C GLY A 116 11.29 1.66 -16.56
N LYS A 117 11.86 2.65 -17.27
CA LYS A 117 11.92 2.70 -18.74
C LYS A 117 13.37 2.85 -19.23
N GLY A 118 14.35 2.67 -18.33
CA GLY A 118 15.77 2.78 -18.61
C GLY A 118 16.19 4.19 -19.07
N PHE A 119 17.28 4.29 -19.81
CA PHE A 119 17.73 5.54 -20.41
C PHE A 119 16.77 5.92 -21.56
N ALA A 120 16.24 7.12 -21.52
CA ALA A 120 15.30 7.63 -22.52
C ALA A 120 15.80 8.94 -23.09
N GLY A 121 15.69 9.06 -24.42
CA GLY A 121 16.03 10.29 -25.15
C GLY A 121 15.04 11.43 -24.84
N GLY A 122 15.40 12.65 -25.26
CA GLY A 122 14.61 13.85 -25.00
C GLY A 122 13.16 13.75 -25.50
N MET A 123 12.94 13.11 -26.66
CA MET A 123 11.60 12.90 -27.21
C MET A 123 10.73 12.04 -26.26
N LYS A 124 11.22 10.87 -25.84
CA LYS A 124 10.46 9.96 -24.96
C LYS A 124 10.31 10.51 -23.55
N ARG A 125 11.35 11.13 -23.01
CA ARG A 125 11.36 11.58 -21.61
C ARG A 125 10.60 12.88 -21.39
N TRP A 126 10.65 13.80 -22.36
CA TRP A 126 10.16 15.17 -22.20
C TRP A 126 9.18 15.62 -23.29
N GLY A 127 8.93 14.80 -24.32
CA GLY A 127 8.03 15.12 -25.40
C GLY A 127 8.61 16.12 -26.40
N PHE A 128 9.94 16.15 -26.59
CA PHE A 128 10.55 17.00 -27.60
C PHE A 128 10.18 16.52 -29.02
N GLY A 129 9.97 17.47 -29.94
CA GLY A 129 9.59 17.18 -31.33
C GLY A 129 10.70 16.55 -32.17
N GLY A 130 11.96 16.72 -31.78
CA GLY A 130 13.10 16.32 -32.60
C GLY A 130 13.34 17.28 -33.77
N LEU A 131 14.13 16.82 -34.76
CA LEU A 131 14.42 17.56 -36.01
C LEU A 131 13.66 16.98 -37.17
N ARG A 132 13.63 17.68 -38.30
CA ARG A 132 12.94 17.27 -39.53
C ARG A 132 13.50 15.92 -40.03
N ALA A 133 12.63 15.11 -40.66
CA ALA A 133 13.01 13.86 -41.29
C ALA A 133 13.63 14.06 -42.68
N THR A 134 13.42 15.25 -43.31
CA THR A 134 13.85 15.64 -44.64
C THR A 134 14.69 16.93 -44.60
N HIS A 135 14.93 17.55 -45.75
CA HIS A 135 15.68 18.79 -45.89
C HIS A 135 17.15 18.69 -45.37
N GLY A 136 17.82 17.59 -45.74
CA GLY A 136 19.26 17.42 -45.50
C GLY A 136 19.65 17.09 -44.06
N VAL A 137 18.69 16.87 -43.17
CA VAL A 137 19.00 16.43 -41.79
C VAL A 137 19.51 14.99 -41.82
N SER A 138 20.75 14.79 -41.36
CA SER A 138 21.40 13.48 -41.27
C SER A 138 21.52 13.08 -39.80
N VAL A 139 21.22 11.82 -39.47
CA VAL A 139 21.34 11.10 -38.19
C VAL A 139 20.77 11.79 -36.94
N SER A 140 20.51 13.08 -36.94
CA SER A 140 20.12 13.89 -35.78
C SER A 140 18.60 14.02 -35.58
N HIS A 141 17.78 13.18 -36.23
CA HIS A 141 16.31 13.28 -36.22
C HIS A 141 15.67 13.29 -34.85
N ARG A 142 16.27 12.59 -33.87
CA ARG A 142 15.75 12.46 -32.51
C ARG A 142 16.54 13.24 -31.48
N SER A 143 17.40 14.15 -31.91
CA SER A 143 18.23 14.95 -31.02
C SER A 143 17.44 16.01 -30.25
N LEU A 144 18.07 16.49 -29.18
CA LEU A 144 17.50 17.48 -28.27
C LEU A 144 17.41 18.88 -28.88
N GLY A 145 18.27 19.17 -29.87
CA GLY A 145 18.54 20.52 -30.36
C GLY A 145 19.56 21.25 -29.48
N SER A 146 19.51 22.58 -29.45
CA SER A 146 20.44 23.38 -28.66
C SER A 146 20.22 23.19 -27.16
N THR A 147 21.34 23.17 -26.42
CA THR A 147 21.32 23.07 -24.96
C THR A 147 21.49 24.41 -24.27
N GLY A 148 21.84 25.46 -24.98
CA GLY A 148 22.02 26.81 -24.42
C GLY A 148 22.63 27.78 -25.46
N ASN A 149 22.97 28.97 -24.96
CA ASN A 149 23.67 29.99 -25.72
C ASN A 149 25.18 29.69 -25.72
N ARG A 150 25.96 30.49 -26.41
CA ARG A 150 27.40 30.31 -26.63
C ARG A 150 28.23 30.75 -25.40
N GLN A 151 29.02 31.82 -25.53
CA GLN A 151 29.89 32.34 -24.48
C GLN A 151 29.13 33.00 -23.34
N ASP A 152 27.98 33.56 -23.61
CA ASP A 152 27.07 34.16 -22.65
C ASP A 152 25.79 33.30 -22.54
N PRO A 153 25.48 32.71 -21.38
CA PRO A 153 26.10 32.76 -20.06
C PRO A 153 27.27 31.76 -19.84
N GLY A 154 27.78 31.09 -20.88
CA GLY A 154 28.90 30.13 -20.82
C GLY A 154 28.59 28.84 -20.07
N ARG A 155 27.32 28.60 -19.74
CA ARG A 155 26.85 27.42 -19.01
C ARG A 155 25.48 26.95 -19.49
N VAL A 156 25.19 25.69 -19.24
CA VAL A 156 23.82 25.18 -19.38
C VAL A 156 23.03 25.48 -18.10
N PHE A 157 21.85 26.06 -18.24
CA PHE A 157 21.01 26.37 -17.08
C PHE A 157 20.57 25.11 -16.33
N LYS A 158 20.47 25.22 -14.98
CA LYS A 158 19.92 24.15 -14.15
C LYS A 158 18.52 23.79 -14.62
N ASN A 159 18.12 22.53 -14.43
CA ASN A 159 16.81 21.99 -14.84
C ASN A 159 16.57 21.95 -16.37
N LYS A 160 17.60 22.17 -17.22
CA LYS A 160 17.48 21.93 -18.66
C LYS A 160 17.08 20.47 -18.91
N LYS A 161 15.97 20.30 -19.62
CA LYS A 161 15.45 18.97 -19.97
C LYS A 161 16.38 18.26 -20.93
N MET A 162 16.92 17.10 -20.53
CA MET A 162 17.87 16.29 -21.28
C MET A 162 17.49 14.81 -21.23
N ALA A 163 18.11 14.01 -22.09
CA ALA A 163 18.05 12.56 -22.04
C ALA A 163 18.55 12.05 -20.65
N GLY A 164 18.14 10.88 -20.26
CA GLY A 164 18.55 10.26 -18.99
C GLY A 164 17.55 9.20 -18.53
N HIS A 165 17.75 8.71 -17.32
CA HIS A 165 16.91 7.67 -16.71
C HIS A 165 15.46 8.12 -16.58
N MET A 166 14.53 7.29 -17.05
CA MET A 166 13.10 7.54 -16.99
C MET A 166 12.41 6.43 -16.21
N GLY A 167 11.50 6.80 -15.30
CA GLY A 167 10.83 5.85 -14.41
C GLY A 167 11.72 5.39 -13.25
N ASP A 168 11.30 4.32 -12.56
CA ASP A 168 11.91 3.78 -11.35
C ASP A 168 12.19 4.86 -10.30
N ARG A 169 11.18 5.71 -10.09
CA ARG A 169 11.20 6.80 -9.11
C ARG A 169 9.95 6.74 -8.26
N GLN A 170 10.10 7.05 -6.99
CA GLN A 170 8.96 7.25 -6.11
C GLN A 170 8.13 8.45 -6.59
N ARG A 171 6.83 8.22 -6.74
CA ARG A 171 5.83 9.24 -7.11
C ARG A 171 4.59 9.03 -6.28
N THR A 172 3.96 10.15 -5.95
CA THR A 172 2.67 10.17 -5.25
C THR A 172 1.61 10.69 -6.20
N GLN A 173 0.55 9.93 -6.35
CA GLN A 173 -0.68 10.37 -7.00
C GLN A 173 -1.62 10.82 -5.89
N GLN A 174 -1.97 12.11 -5.90
CA GLN A 174 -2.75 12.73 -4.84
C GLN A 174 -4.25 12.71 -5.15
N SER A 175 -5.05 12.72 -4.07
CA SER A 175 -6.49 12.91 -4.10
C SER A 175 -7.23 11.94 -5.03
N LEU A 176 -6.91 10.66 -4.93
CA LEU A 176 -7.63 9.59 -5.60
C LEU A 176 -8.84 9.17 -4.75
N GLU A 177 -10.00 9.04 -5.37
CA GLU A 177 -11.24 8.62 -4.72
C GLU A 177 -11.26 7.09 -4.54
N ILE A 178 -11.64 6.63 -3.35
CA ILE A 178 -11.95 5.23 -3.09
C ILE A 178 -13.41 5.00 -3.51
N VAL A 179 -13.61 4.14 -4.50
CA VAL A 179 -14.95 3.84 -5.02
C VAL A 179 -15.65 2.81 -4.13
N GLN A 180 -14.92 1.78 -3.70
CA GLN A 180 -15.44 0.67 -2.92
C GLN A 180 -14.34 0.04 -2.08
N THR A 181 -14.71 -0.57 -0.96
CA THR A 181 -13.85 -1.41 -0.12
C THR A 181 -14.48 -2.79 0.04
N ASP A 182 -13.65 -3.83 0.09
CA ASP A 182 -14.05 -5.21 0.37
C ASP A 182 -13.22 -5.69 1.56
N ALA A 183 -13.88 -5.77 2.71
CA ALA A 183 -13.22 -6.15 3.97
C ALA A 183 -12.83 -7.63 4.00
N GLU A 184 -13.66 -8.52 3.44
CA GLU A 184 -13.44 -9.96 3.48
C GLU A 184 -12.18 -10.36 2.69
N ARG A 185 -12.02 -9.78 1.50
CA ARG A 185 -10.87 -10.03 0.61
C ARG A 185 -9.71 -9.08 0.84
N GLY A 186 -9.89 -8.04 1.69
CA GLY A 186 -8.90 -7.00 1.92
C GLY A 186 -8.61 -6.16 0.67
N LEU A 187 -9.63 -5.83 -0.13
CA LEU A 187 -9.46 -5.10 -1.38
C LEU A 187 -9.92 -3.64 -1.25
N LEU A 188 -9.15 -2.75 -1.88
CA LEU A 188 -9.48 -1.34 -2.07
C LEU A 188 -9.58 -1.05 -3.56
N PHE A 189 -10.67 -0.42 -3.97
CA PHE A 189 -10.91 -0.01 -5.36
C PHE A 189 -10.72 1.50 -5.46
N VAL A 190 -9.56 1.91 -6.02
CA VAL A 190 -9.18 3.31 -6.14
C VAL A 190 -9.43 3.78 -7.56
N LYS A 191 -10.15 4.88 -7.73
CA LYS A 191 -10.47 5.48 -9.03
C LYS A 191 -9.23 5.97 -9.74
N GLY A 192 -9.05 5.52 -10.97
CA GLY A 192 -7.96 5.95 -11.83
C GLY A 192 -6.69 5.10 -11.72
N SER A 193 -5.57 5.66 -12.16
CA SER A 193 -4.27 4.98 -12.19
C SER A 193 -3.44 5.29 -10.96
N VAL A 194 -2.64 4.32 -10.53
CA VAL A 194 -1.65 4.46 -9.47
C VAL A 194 -0.25 4.13 -9.97
N PRO A 195 0.82 4.63 -9.35
CA PRO A 195 2.19 4.33 -9.74
C PRO A 195 2.50 2.83 -9.74
N GLY A 196 3.48 2.42 -10.53
CA GLY A 196 4.03 1.06 -10.51
C GLY A 196 3.32 0.05 -11.41
N SER A 197 3.93 -1.12 -11.53
CA SER A 197 3.43 -2.27 -12.26
C SER A 197 2.53 -3.15 -11.38
N LYS A 198 1.86 -4.14 -11.98
CA LYS A 198 1.16 -5.19 -11.24
C LYS A 198 2.14 -5.90 -10.29
N GLY A 199 1.72 -6.14 -9.05
CA GLY A 199 2.51 -6.80 -8.01
C GLY A 199 3.41 -5.86 -7.19
N THR A 200 3.52 -4.57 -7.50
CA THR A 200 4.29 -3.61 -6.69
C THR A 200 3.55 -3.23 -5.40
N TRP A 201 4.34 -2.96 -4.37
CA TRP A 201 3.85 -2.42 -3.11
C TRP A 201 3.65 -0.92 -3.20
N LEU A 202 2.55 -0.45 -2.64
CA LEU A 202 2.12 0.94 -2.62
C LEU A 202 1.81 1.37 -1.20
N LEU A 203 2.02 2.65 -0.92
CA LEU A 203 1.67 3.28 0.34
C LEU A 203 0.42 4.13 0.10
N VAL A 204 -0.63 3.83 0.82
CA VAL A 204 -1.90 4.56 0.75
C VAL A 204 -2.06 5.34 2.05
N LYS A 205 -2.27 6.64 1.94
CA LYS A 205 -2.48 7.56 3.08
C LYS A 205 -3.71 8.41 2.81
N ASP A 206 -4.26 8.98 3.88
CA ASP A 206 -5.28 10.02 3.73
C ASP A 206 -4.75 11.17 2.87
N SER A 207 -5.61 11.79 2.09
CA SER A 207 -5.23 12.94 1.27
C SER A 207 -4.74 14.09 2.14
N VAL A 208 -3.60 14.67 1.76
CA VAL A 208 -3.08 15.87 2.42
C VAL A 208 -3.92 17.10 2.11
N LYS A 209 -4.57 17.13 0.93
CA LYS A 209 -5.34 18.30 0.44
C LYS A 209 -6.77 18.34 0.96
N VAL A 210 -7.34 17.19 1.27
CA VAL A 210 -8.74 17.07 1.73
C VAL A 210 -8.75 16.26 3.00
N PRO A 211 -9.35 16.75 4.08
CA PRO A 211 -9.45 16.02 5.33
C PRO A 211 -10.24 14.72 5.15
N ALA A 212 -9.91 13.71 5.95
CA ALA A 212 -10.66 12.46 5.97
C ALA A 212 -12.12 12.70 6.42
N PRO A 213 -13.08 11.93 5.90
CA PRO A 213 -14.47 11.99 6.36
C PRO A 213 -14.57 11.70 7.86
N LYS A 214 -15.60 12.26 8.51
CA LYS A 214 -15.85 12.03 9.94
C LYS A 214 -16.16 10.56 10.26
N ASP A 215 -16.71 9.84 9.29
CA ASP A 215 -17.10 8.42 9.40
C ASP A 215 -15.87 7.47 9.29
N ALA A 216 -14.70 8.01 8.98
CA ALA A 216 -13.49 7.20 8.90
C ALA A 216 -13.08 6.70 10.29
N PRO A 217 -12.74 5.41 10.46
CA PRO A 217 -12.39 4.85 11.77
C PRO A 217 -11.10 5.48 12.31
N TYR A 218 -11.12 5.82 13.59
CA TYR A 218 -9.98 6.35 14.35
C TYR A 218 -9.69 5.44 15.55
N PRO A 219 -8.43 5.17 15.87
CA PRO A 219 -7.18 5.60 15.21
C PRO A 219 -6.93 4.87 13.89
N ALA A 220 -7.52 3.68 13.68
CA ALA A 220 -7.42 2.89 12.46
C ALA A 220 -8.58 1.88 12.36
N GLY A 221 -8.91 1.41 11.15
CA GLY A 221 -9.75 0.25 10.93
C GLY A 221 -8.97 -1.03 11.22
N LEU A 222 -9.14 -1.58 12.41
CA LEU A 222 -8.51 -2.81 12.84
C LEU A 222 -9.40 -4.00 12.45
N LYS A 223 -8.76 -5.10 12.08
CA LYS A 223 -9.43 -6.37 11.91
C LYS A 223 -9.81 -6.88 13.30
N ALA A 224 -11.10 -7.21 13.51
CA ALA A 224 -11.52 -7.82 14.77
C ALA A 224 -10.64 -9.04 15.05
N ALA A 225 -10.02 -9.09 16.23
CA ALA A 225 -9.28 -10.25 16.68
C ALA A 225 -10.23 -11.45 16.63
N ALA A 226 -9.94 -12.45 15.83
CA ALA A 226 -10.67 -13.71 15.87
C ALA A 226 -10.51 -14.24 17.31
N ASN A 227 -11.61 -14.20 18.10
CA ASN A 227 -11.63 -14.74 19.44
C ASN A 227 -11.24 -16.22 19.37
N SER A 228 -10.01 -16.53 19.75
CA SER A 228 -9.51 -17.89 19.95
C SER A 228 -10.05 -18.52 21.25
N ASN A 229 -11.10 -17.97 21.84
CA ASN A 229 -11.76 -18.45 23.05
C ASN A 229 -13.17 -18.97 22.76
N ASN A 230 -13.34 -19.84 21.73
CA ASN A 230 -14.40 -20.80 21.71
C ASN A 230 -13.83 -22.18 22.04
N VAL A 231 -13.29 -22.32 23.24
CA VAL A 231 -13.29 -23.62 23.90
C VAL A 231 -14.73 -23.85 24.32
N ALA A 232 -15.38 -24.75 23.62
CA ALA A 232 -16.74 -25.17 23.82
C ALA A 232 -17.00 -25.48 25.31
N ASP A 233 -17.92 -24.74 25.87
CA ASP A 233 -18.71 -25.19 26.99
C ASP A 233 -19.67 -26.25 26.46
N THR A 234 -19.23 -27.49 26.44
CA THR A 234 -20.11 -28.65 26.28
C THR A 234 -20.71 -28.88 27.64
N PRO A 235 -22.04 -28.75 27.81
CA PRO A 235 -22.67 -29.15 29.03
C PRO A 235 -22.44 -30.66 29.24
N ALA A 236 -21.93 -31.02 30.39
CA ALA A 236 -21.77 -32.40 30.82
C ALA A 236 -23.13 -33.10 30.76
N GLU A 237 -23.23 -34.07 29.88
CA GLU A 237 -24.33 -35.01 29.78
C GLU A 237 -24.29 -35.87 31.05
N GLU A 238 -25.31 -35.69 31.91
CA GLU A 238 -25.56 -36.49 33.09
C GLU A 238 -25.61 -37.98 32.70
N ALA A 239 -24.65 -38.71 33.21
CA ALA A 239 -24.64 -40.17 33.12
C ALA A 239 -25.82 -40.73 33.94
N VAL A 240 -26.90 -41.08 33.24
CA VAL A 240 -27.96 -41.94 33.81
C VAL A 240 -27.39 -43.33 34.00
N ALA A 241 -27.31 -43.76 35.25
CA ALA A 241 -26.97 -45.13 35.62
C ALA A 241 -28.06 -46.12 35.13
N PRO A 242 -27.71 -47.29 34.63
CA PRO A 242 -28.73 -48.33 34.33
C PRO A 242 -29.13 -49.00 35.65
N GLU A 243 -30.42 -48.92 35.91
CA GLU A 243 -31.11 -49.75 36.93
C GLU A 243 -30.94 -51.24 36.64
N ALA A 244 -30.48 -51.92 37.68
CA ALA A 244 -30.44 -53.38 37.70
C ALA A 244 -31.87 -53.95 37.83
N THR A 245 -32.36 -54.70 36.89
CA THR A 245 -33.51 -55.57 37.06
C THR A 245 -33.04 -56.98 37.37
N GLU A 246 -33.19 -57.32 38.61
CA GLU A 246 -33.20 -58.70 39.08
C GLU A 246 -34.38 -59.48 38.53
N GLY A 247 -34.12 -60.73 38.24
CA GLY A 247 -35.04 -61.82 38.60
C GLY A 247 -35.95 -62.36 37.52
N ARG A 248 -35.76 -63.53 37.14
CA ARG A 248 -36.51 -64.71 37.54
C ARG A 248 -36.62 -65.75 36.40
N GLU A 249 -36.05 -66.89 36.68
CA GLU A 249 -36.59 -68.25 36.58
C GLU A 249 -37.53 -68.58 35.41
N GLY A 250 -37.14 -69.62 34.69
CA GLY A 250 -37.91 -70.43 33.77
C GLY A 250 -37.03 -71.34 32.97
#